data_3cdc6599c4431021b1c6c64a65663718
#
_entry.id   3cdc6599c4431021b1c6c64a65663718
#
_cell.length_a   1.000
_cell.length_b   1.000
_cell.length_c   1.000
_cell.angle_alpha   90.00
_cell.angle_beta   90.00
_cell.angle_gamma   90.00
#
_symmetry.space_group_name_H-M   'P 1'
#
loop_
_entity.id
_entity.type
_entity.pdbx_description
1 polymer ?
#
loop_
_entity_poly.entity_id
_entity_poly.type
_entity_poly.pdbx_seq_one_letter_code
_entity_poly.pdbx_strand_id
1 'polypeptide(L)'
;RQRQMCIRDRFLFTNIMDISKCGQNNAITPAVSIPHGTQIKHTPDVAVQGIEGAYGHAAAQKLFPDGRMNFRASFAEVFEAVENGSADYGVIPVENSTAGEVSVNMELLEKHHVFVNRTVTVPCTHVLAAKHGVKEQDIRILFGHEQAIRQCSEYASSRPELTIIPYANNAMAAQMVAENRSSELGCICSRECAEMHGLDIVNPAIAADPNNATRFFCISKETEVYDGADTIAVSVSLPHISGSLYRMLTKFAVNELDLTKIQSKPLPLEFRTEEDEFMFYLEFSGNVGQPVVLRLLNNFQTEYSYFRFHGNFLAVN
;
A
#
# COMPACT_ATOMS: atom_id res chain seq x y z
N ARG A 1 3.79 -42.97 22.22
CA ARG A 1 4.66 -43.06 21.00
C ARG A 1 3.85 -43.45 19.77
N GLN A 2 3.02 -44.52 19.77
CA GLN A 2 2.20 -44.91 18.62
C GLN A 2 1.22 -43.88 18.15
N ARG A 3 0.53 -43.12 19.04
CA ARG A 3 -0.37 -42.01 18.70
C ARG A 3 0.35 -40.83 18.00
N GLN A 4 1.56 -40.51 18.44
CA GLN A 4 2.36 -39.44 17.80
C GLN A 4 2.88 -39.84 16.43
N MET A 5 3.19 -41.14 16.23
CA MET A 5 3.59 -41.67 14.93
C MET A 5 2.44 -41.60 13.93
N CYS A 6 1.22 -42.03 14.34
CA CYS A 6 0.02 -41.91 13.50
C CYS A 6 -0.33 -40.43 13.10
N ILE A 7 -0.07 -39.45 13.96
CA ILE A 7 -0.30 -38.04 13.64
C ILE A 7 0.71 -37.55 12.60
N ARG A 8 1.99 -37.93 12.73
CA ARG A 8 3.04 -37.58 11.76
C ARG A 8 2.82 -38.26 10.39
N ASP A 9 2.44 -39.52 10.42
CA ASP A 9 2.16 -40.26 9.19
C ASP A 9 0.93 -39.68 8.48
N ARG A 10 -0.12 -39.38 9.21
CA ARG A 10 -1.32 -38.72 8.68
C ARG A 10 -0.98 -37.37 8.05
N PHE A 11 -0.16 -36.55 8.72
CA PHE A 11 0.30 -35.25 8.21
C PHE A 11 1.11 -35.44 6.91
N LEU A 12 2.03 -36.38 6.86
CA LEU A 12 2.83 -36.69 5.68
C LEU A 12 1.94 -37.13 4.50
N PHE A 13 1.02 -38.09 4.75
CA PHE A 13 0.10 -38.56 3.71
C PHE A 13 -0.84 -37.47 3.22
N THR A 14 -1.36 -36.62 4.12
CA THR A 14 -2.20 -35.49 3.72
C THR A 14 -1.42 -34.53 2.82
N ASN A 15 -0.17 -34.21 3.17
CA ASN A 15 0.67 -33.35 2.33
C ASN A 15 0.97 -33.97 0.95
N ILE A 16 1.28 -35.26 0.89
CA ILE A 16 1.49 -35.95 -0.39
C ILE A 16 0.22 -35.94 -1.25
N MET A 17 -0.94 -36.13 -0.63
CA MET A 17 -2.23 -36.04 -1.33
C MET A 17 -2.55 -34.62 -1.81
N ASP A 18 -2.28 -33.63 -1.01
CA ASP A 18 -2.52 -32.22 -1.37
C ASP A 18 -1.58 -31.78 -2.52
N ILE A 19 -0.31 -32.17 -2.48
CA ILE A 19 0.64 -31.97 -3.58
C ILE A 19 0.17 -32.69 -4.84
N SER A 20 -0.28 -33.96 -4.73
CA SER A 20 -0.79 -34.75 -5.85
C SER A 20 -2.06 -34.13 -6.46
N LYS A 21 -2.99 -33.63 -5.64
CA LYS A 21 -4.19 -32.92 -6.09
C LYS A 21 -3.85 -31.62 -6.82
N CYS A 22 -2.89 -30.84 -6.31
CA CYS A 22 -2.39 -29.67 -7.02
C CYS A 22 -1.87 -30.01 -8.42
N GLY A 23 -1.21 -31.15 -8.58
CA GLY A 23 -0.73 -31.67 -9.88
C GLY A 23 -1.85 -32.20 -10.78
N GLN A 24 -2.89 -32.81 -10.23
CA GLN A 24 -4.00 -33.42 -11.00
C GLN A 24 -5.06 -32.43 -11.45
N ASN A 25 -5.28 -31.33 -10.72
CA ASN A 25 -6.20 -30.24 -11.11
C ASN A 25 -5.73 -29.47 -12.38
N ASN A 26 -4.62 -29.88 -12.98
CA ASN A 26 -4.12 -29.35 -14.24
C ASN A 26 -5.08 -29.53 -15.45
N ALA A 27 -6.12 -30.35 -15.32
CA ALA A 27 -7.05 -30.67 -16.40
C ALA A 27 -8.34 -29.83 -16.40
N ILE A 28 -8.60 -29.01 -15.37
CA ILE A 28 -9.82 -28.21 -15.27
C ILE A 28 -9.47 -26.75 -15.61
N THR A 29 -9.97 -26.29 -16.75
CA THR A 29 -9.79 -24.90 -17.19
C THR A 29 -10.58 -23.96 -16.29
N PRO A 30 -10.00 -22.92 -15.76
CA PRO A 30 -10.68 -21.97 -14.90
C PRO A 30 -11.77 -21.18 -15.63
N ALA A 31 -12.89 -20.99 -14.95
CA ALA A 31 -14.00 -20.18 -15.45
C ALA A 31 -13.74 -18.67 -15.39
N VAL A 32 -12.67 -18.23 -14.74
CA VAL A 32 -12.38 -16.79 -14.53
C VAL A 32 -11.43 -16.31 -15.62
N SER A 33 -11.92 -15.47 -16.53
CA SER A 33 -11.10 -14.70 -17.46
C SER A 33 -10.88 -13.31 -16.85
N ILE A 34 -9.64 -12.99 -16.53
CA ILE A 34 -9.24 -11.66 -16.08
C ILE A 34 -8.73 -10.91 -17.32
N PRO A 35 -9.31 -9.73 -17.67
CA PRO A 35 -8.81 -8.93 -18.78
C PRO A 35 -7.33 -8.56 -18.56
N HIS A 36 -6.52 -8.64 -19.62
CA HIS A 36 -5.12 -8.24 -19.61
C HIS A 36 -4.82 -7.41 -20.84
N GLY A 37 -3.68 -6.68 -20.82
CA GLY A 37 -3.32 -5.76 -21.91
C GLY A 37 -4.12 -4.48 -21.91
N THR A 38 -4.54 -3.99 -20.76
CA THR A 38 -5.25 -2.71 -20.61
C THR A 38 -4.34 -1.55 -21.01
N GLN A 39 -4.90 -0.58 -21.73
CA GLN A 39 -4.19 0.66 -22.08
C GLN A 39 -4.50 1.75 -21.03
N ILE A 40 -3.46 2.50 -20.63
CA ILE A 40 -3.60 3.63 -19.70
C ILE A 40 -4.45 4.74 -20.35
N LYS A 41 -5.45 5.27 -19.62
CA LYS A 41 -6.21 6.43 -20.06
C LYS A 41 -5.30 7.66 -20.17
N HIS A 42 -5.48 8.47 -21.21
CA HIS A 42 -4.61 9.62 -21.51
C HIS A 42 -5.00 10.72 -20.58
N THR A 43 -5.66 11.18 -19.93
CA THR A 43 -6.00 12.28 -19.01
C THR A 43 -7.05 11.83 -17.98
N PRO A 44 -6.67 10.89 -17.13
CA PRO A 44 -7.63 10.35 -16.17
C PRO A 44 -7.94 11.34 -15.05
N ASP A 45 -9.12 11.22 -14.46
CA ASP A 45 -9.47 11.82 -13.18
C ASP A 45 -8.91 10.96 -12.04
N VAL A 46 -7.99 11.53 -11.25
CA VAL A 46 -7.26 10.80 -10.20
C VAL A 46 -7.60 11.35 -8.83
N ALA A 47 -8.23 10.54 -7.99
CA ALA A 47 -8.52 10.89 -6.60
C ALA A 47 -7.28 10.69 -5.71
N VAL A 48 -6.95 11.69 -4.90
CA VAL A 48 -5.80 11.70 -4.00
C VAL A 48 -6.21 12.32 -2.66
N GLN A 49 -5.80 11.72 -1.55
CA GLN A 49 -6.04 12.33 -0.24
C GLN A 49 -5.04 13.46 0.04
N GLY A 50 -5.53 14.57 0.59
CA GLY A 50 -4.72 15.69 1.00
C GLY A 50 -4.84 16.88 0.06
N ILE A 51 -3.72 17.57 -0.17
CA ILE A 51 -3.63 18.75 -1.01
C ILE A 51 -2.43 18.67 -1.96
N GLU A 52 -2.32 19.63 -2.84
CA GLU A 52 -1.16 19.79 -3.71
C GLU A 52 0.15 19.86 -2.90
N GLY A 53 1.20 19.21 -3.37
CA GLY A 53 2.49 19.10 -2.67
C GLY A 53 2.58 17.98 -1.63
N ALA A 54 1.50 17.25 -1.32
CA ALA A 54 1.57 16.06 -0.48
C ALA A 54 2.25 14.87 -1.21
N TYR A 55 2.80 13.92 -0.46
CA TYR A 55 3.42 12.72 -1.05
C TYR A 55 2.45 11.89 -1.91
N GLY A 56 1.15 11.87 -1.55
CA GLY A 56 0.11 11.27 -2.39
C GLY A 56 -0.03 11.97 -3.75
N HIS A 57 0.07 13.30 -3.77
CA HIS A 57 0.08 14.08 -5.00
C HIS A 57 1.32 13.74 -5.86
N ALA A 58 2.52 13.68 -5.26
CA ALA A 58 3.73 13.29 -5.97
C ALA A 58 3.63 11.88 -6.56
N ALA A 59 3.05 10.93 -5.82
CA ALA A 59 2.79 9.58 -6.30
C ALA A 59 1.82 9.56 -7.49
N ALA A 60 0.74 10.35 -7.42
CA ALA A 60 -0.24 10.46 -8.48
C ALA A 60 0.33 11.11 -9.75
N GLN A 61 1.14 12.16 -9.61
CA GLN A 61 1.84 12.79 -10.75
C GLN A 61 2.83 11.83 -11.43
N LYS A 62 3.53 11.01 -10.64
CA LYS A 62 4.46 9.99 -11.18
C LYS A 62 3.72 8.90 -11.96
N LEU A 63 2.54 8.50 -11.50
CA LEU A 63 1.69 7.51 -12.17
C LEU A 63 0.96 8.08 -13.39
N PHE A 64 0.57 9.35 -13.32
CA PHE A 64 -0.28 10.04 -14.29
C PHE A 64 0.17 11.49 -14.47
N PRO A 65 1.25 11.73 -15.25
CA PRO A 65 1.77 13.09 -15.47
C PRO A 65 0.74 14.08 -16.04
N ASP A 66 -0.17 13.59 -16.88
CA ASP A 66 -1.23 14.38 -17.53
C ASP A 66 -2.61 14.20 -16.85
N GLY A 67 -2.65 13.54 -15.69
CA GLY A 67 -3.90 13.29 -14.95
C GLY A 67 -4.48 14.54 -14.29
N ARG A 68 -5.80 14.61 -14.19
CA ARG A 68 -6.50 15.66 -13.41
C ARG A 68 -6.60 15.23 -11.96
N MET A 69 -5.90 15.93 -11.06
CA MET A 69 -5.87 15.59 -9.64
C MET A 69 -7.11 16.11 -8.92
N ASN A 70 -7.85 15.20 -8.29
CA ASN A 70 -9.04 15.47 -7.49
C ASN A 70 -8.71 15.21 -6.01
N PHE A 71 -8.45 16.27 -5.25
CA PHE A 71 -8.09 16.16 -3.84
C PHE A 71 -9.30 15.82 -2.97
N ARG A 72 -9.12 14.90 -2.03
CA ARG A 72 -10.13 14.41 -1.09
C ARG A 72 -9.66 14.63 0.35
N ALA A 73 -10.62 14.82 1.27
CA ALA A 73 -10.29 15.06 2.67
C ALA A 73 -9.80 13.80 3.39
N SER A 74 -10.29 12.62 2.98
CA SER A 74 -9.97 11.34 3.62
C SER A 74 -9.64 10.25 2.59
N PHE A 75 -8.98 9.19 3.04
CA PHE A 75 -8.76 8.00 2.21
C PHE A 75 -10.08 7.32 1.84
N ALA A 76 -11.06 7.26 2.76
CA ALA A 76 -12.37 6.70 2.45
C ALA A 76 -13.02 7.39 1.24
N GLU A 77 -12.95 8.71 1.16
CA GLU A 77 -13.46 9.46 0.01
C GLU A 77 -12.71 9.16 -1.30
N VAL A 78 -11.42 8.78 -1.23
CA VAL A 78 -10.68 8.30 -2.42
C VAL A 78 -11.24 6.98 -2.91
N PHE A 79 -11.46 6.01 -2.01
CA PHE A 79 -12.06 4.73 -2.35
C PHE A 79 -13.49 4.88 -2.90
N GLU A 80 -14.32 5.68 -2.24
CA GLU A 80 -15.68 5.98 -2.67
C GLU A 80 -15.71 6.63 -4.07
N ALA A 81 -14.78 7.57 -4.35
CA ALA A 81 -14.71 8.23 -5.64
C ALA A 81 -14.39 7.26 -6.78
N VAL A 82 -13.52 6.27 -6.54
CA VAL A 82 -13.21 5.23 -7.52
C VAL A 82 -14.37 4.25 -7.68
N GLU A 83 -14.93 3.78 -6.57
CA GLU A 83 -16.00 2.78 -6.57
C GLU A 83 -17.29 3.30 -7.25
N ASN A 84 -17.65 4.57 -7.00
CA ASN A 84 -18.81 5.19 -7.64
C ASN A 84 -18.54 5.74 -9.05
N GLY A 85 -17.26 5.74 -9.49
CA GLY A 85 -16.84 6.18 -10.82
C GLY A 85 -16.73 7.69 -11.00
N SER A 86 -16.70 8.48 -9.90
CA SER A 86 -16.42 9.93 -9.95
C SER A 86 -14.94 10.25 -10.12
N ALA A 87 -14.08 9.26 -9.97
CA ALA A 87 -12.69 9.28 -10.39
C ALA A 87 -12.35 7.97 -11.13
N ASP A 88 -11.47 8.05 -12.12
CA ASP A 88 -11.00 6.87 -12.84
C ASP A 88 -10.07 6.02 -11.99
N TYR A 89 -9.21 6.69 -11.23
CA TYR A 89 -8.20 6.07 -10.36
C TYR A 89 -8.14 6.74 -9.01
N GLY A 90 -7.66 5.97 -8.02
CA GLY A 90 -7.28 6.47 -6.71
C GLY A 90 -5.82 6.15 -6.41
N VAL A 91 -5.13 7.04 -5.71
CA VAL A 91 -3.75 6.81 -5.27
C VAL A 91 -3.70 6.87 -3.75
N ILE A 92 -3.29 5.76 -3.14
CA ILE A 92 -3.32 5.55 -1.69
C ILE A 92 -1.99 5.02 -1.17
N PRO A 93 -1.45 5.55 -0.05
CA PRO A 93 -0.26 4.98 0.60
C PRO A 93 -0.62 3.66 1.27
N VAL A 94 0.23 2.64 1.12
CA VAL A 94 -0.01 1.31 1.71
C VAL A 94 1.08 0.86 2.66
N GLU A 95 2.29 1.35 2.47
CA GLU A 95 3.44 0.97 3.29
C GLU A 95 4.51 2.06 3.28
N ASN A 96 5.07 2.33 4.44
CA ASN A 96 6.24 3.20 4.57
C ASN A 96 7.39 2.37 5.15
N SER A 97 8.59 2.54 4.59
CA SER A 97 9.78 1.74 4.96
C SER A 97 10.16 1.85 6.44
N THR A 98 9.84 2.96 7.10
CA THR A 98 10.16 3.22 8.51
C THR A 98 8.96 2.98 9.44
N ALA A 99 7.75 3.37 9.01
CA ALA A 99 6.56 3.29 9.86
C ALA A 99 5.73 2.00 9.64
N GLY A 100 6.06 1.24 8.59
CA GLY A 100 5.34 0.01 8.24
C GLY A 100 4.04 0.27 7.48
N GLU A 101 3.08 -0.63 7.63
CA GLU A 101 1.81 -0.63 6.91
C GLU A 101 0.90 0.53 7.30
N VAL A 102 0.20 1.08 6.30
CA VAL A 102 -0.91 2.02 6.49
C VAL A 102 -2.20 1.22 6.63
N SER A 103 -2.45 0.70 7.85
CA SER A 103 -3.52 -0.29 8.12
C SER A 103 -4.91 0.19 7.70
N VAL A 104 -5.22 1.48 7.86
CA VAL A 104 -6.53 2.04 7.46
C VAL A 104 -6.80 1.85 5.96
N ASN A 105 -5.80 2.01 5.10
CA ASN A 105 -5.96 1.84 3.66
C ASN A 105 -6.07 0.36 3.26
N MET A 106 -5.40 -0.51 3.99
CA MET A 106 -5.55 -1.95 3.77
C MET A 106 -6.91 -2.48 4.24
N GLU A 107 -7.50 -1.90 5.29
CA GLU A 107 -8.88 -2.19 5.70
C GLU A 107 -9.90 -1.66 4.69
N LEU A 108 -9.69 -0.45 4.15
CA LEU A 108 -10.53 0.11 3.10
C LEU A 108 -10.42 -0.71 1.80
N LEU A 109 -9.23 -1.23 1.47
CA LEU A 109 -9.02 -2.10 0.32
C LEU A 109 -9.83 -3.41 0.44
N GLU A 110 -9.98 -3.94 1.66
CA GLU A 110 -10.85 -5.12 1.90
C GLU A 110 -12.34 -4.78 1.82
N LYS A 111 -12.73 -3.57 2.17
CA LYS A 111 -14.13 -3.15 2.26
C LYS A 111 -14.72 -2.72 0.92
N HIS A 112 -13.96 -2.01 0.09
CA HIS A 112 -14.43 -1.42 -1.16
C HIS A 112 -14.18 -2.33 -2.37
N HIS A 113 -15.08 -2.32 -3.36
CA HIS A 113 -14.92 -3.08 -4.60
C HIS A 113 -14.04 -2.33 -5.60
N VAL A 114 -12.74 -2.38 -5.36
CA VAL A 114 -11.70 -1.78 -6.20
C VAL A 114 -10.55 -2.76 -6.39
N PHE A 115 -9.72 -2.51 -7.42
CA PHE A 115 -8.60 -3.36 -7.80
C PHE A 115 -7.31 -2.55 -7.90
N VAL A 116 -6.21 -3.14 -7.47
CA VAL A 116 -4.86 -2.58 -7.61
C VAL A 116 -4.32 -2.91 -9.00
N ASN A 117 -3.91 -1.90 -9.74
CA ASN A 117 -3.39 -2.07 -11.11
C ASN A 117 -1.92 -1.66 -11.26
N ARG A 118 -1.43 -0.74 -10.44
CA ARG A 118 -0.02 -0.31 -10.42
C ARG A 118 0.41 0.05 -9.01
N THR A 119 1.71 0.04 -8.79
CA THR A 119 2.33 0.54 -7.56
C THR A 119 3.47 1.48 -7.90
N VAL A 120 3.72 2.46 -7.04
CA VAL A 120 4.82 3.40 -7.16
C VAL A 120 5.43 3.66 -5.80
N THR A 121 6.75 3.76 -5.76
CA THR A 121 7.47 4.15 -4.54
C THR A 121 7.94 5.59 -4.65
N VAL A 122 7.65 6.39 -3.63
CA VAL A 122 8.03 7.79 -3.52
C VAL A 122 8.96 7.97 -2.34
N PRO A 123 10.18 8.50 -2.55
CA PRO A 123 11.07 8.88 -1.45
C PRO A 123 10.41 9.92 -0.55
N CYS A 124 10.52 9.73 0.76
CA CYS A 124 9.97 10.64 1.77
C CYS A 124 11.11 11.37 2.47
N THR A 125 11.86 12.16 1.72
CA THR A 125 12.93 13.00 2.25
C THR A 125 12.34 14.27 2.85
N HIS A 126 12.60 14.48 4.14
CA HIS A 126 12.12 15.66 4.85
C HIS A 126 13.19 16.75 4.88
N VAL A 127 12.77 17.96 4.56
CA VAL A 127 13.58 19.17 4.68
C VAL A 127 12.95 20.14 5.69
N LEU A 128 13.77 20.99 6.30
CA LEU A 128 13.28 22.18 7.00
C LEU A 128 13.11 23.30 5.99
N ALA A 129 11.88 23.75 5.85
CA ALA A 129 11.55 24.88 4.99
C ALA A 129 10.96 26.05 5.79
N ALA A 130 11.25 27.25 5.33
CA ALA A 130 10.74 28.50 5.91
C ALA A 130 10.59 29.57 4.82
N LYS A 131 10.06 30.71 5.17
CA LYS A 131 9.95 31.85 4.26
C LYS A 131 11.30 32.32 3.73
N HIS A 132 11.25 32.94 2.57
CA HIS A 132 12.43 33.50 1.92
C HIS A 132 13.25 34.40 2.87
N GLY A 133 14.55 34.12 2.96
CA GLY A 133 15.50 34.87 3.76
C GLY A 133 15.52 34.56 5.26
N VAL A 134 14.65 33.67 5.76
CA VAL A 134 14.67 33.22 7.16
C VAL A 134 15.82 32.25 7.37
N LYS A 135 16.61 32.48 8.41
CA LYS A 135 17.71 31.59 8.78
C LYS A 135 17.25 30.54 9.78
N GLU A 136 17.90 29.40 9.79
CA GLU A 136 17.58 28.28 10.68
C GLU A 136 17.51 28.67 12.15
N GLN A 137 18.46 29.51 12.60
CA GLN A 137 18.54 30.00 13.98
C GLN A 137 17.40 30.94 14.40
N ASP A 138 16.65 31.51 13.44
CA ASP A 138 15.56 32.43 13.71
C ASP A 138 14.24 31.70 13.90
N ILE A 139 14.17 30.42 13.51
CA ILE A 139 12.97 29.59 13.65
C ILE A 139 12.77 29.20 15.11
N ARG A 140 11.55 29.42 15.63
CA ARG A 140 11.11 29.09 16.99
C ARG A 140 9.98 28.05 17.01
N ILE A 141 9.17 27.99 15.97
CA ILE A 141 8.04 27.07 15.88
C ILE A 141 8.19 26.24 14.62
N LEU A 142 8.12 24.92 14.80
CA LEU A 142 8.23 23.93 13.72
C LEU A 142 6.94 23.15 13.57
N PHE A 143 6.35 23.20 12.39
CA PHE A 143 5.12 22.46 12.05
C PHE A 143 5.43 21.24 11.19
N GLY A 144 4.71 20.15 11.39
CA GLY A 144 4.80 18.96 10.58
C GLY A 144 3.79 17.90 10.98
N HIS A 145 3.59 16.91 10.13
CA HIS A 145 2.79 15.75 10.50
C HIS A 145 3.50 14.94 11.59
N GLU A 146 2.73 14.36 12.52
CA GLU A 146 3.29 13.59 13.64
C GLU A 146 4.35 12.56 13.25
N GLN A 147 4.12 11.84 12.14
CA GLN A 147 5.07 10.86 11.62
C GLN A 147 6.37 11.52 11.15
N ALA A 148 6.29 12.65 10.44
CA ALA A 148 7.46 13.39 9.98
C ALA A 148 8.25 13.98 11.16
N ILE A 149 7.57 14.47 12.19
CA ILE A 149 8.19 14.92 13.43
C ILE A 149 8.97 13.79 14.10
N ARG A 150 8.39 12.58 14.21
CA ARG A 150 9.09 11.39 14.74
C ARG A 150 10.32 11.02 13.92
N GLN A 151 10.22 11.10 12.59
CA GLN A 151 11.33 10.82 11.67
C GLN A 151 12.45 11.88 11.70
N CYS A 152 12.14 13.07 12.21
CA CYS A 152 13.09 14.17 12.42
C CYS A 152 13.46 14.37 13.91
N SER A 153 13.24 13.37 14.76
CA SER A 153 13.41 13.47 16.22
C SER A 153 14.84 13.80 16.66
N GLU A 154 15.85 13.32 15.95
CA GLU A 154 17.26 13.66 16.24
C GLU A 154 17.52 15.14 16.01
N TYR A 155 17.07 15.68 14.88
CA TYR A 155 17.12 17.12 14.61
C TYR A 155 16.35 17.93 15.66
N ALA A 156 15.12 17.53 15.96
CA ALA A 156 14.29 18.19 16.96
C ALA A 156 14.95 18.21 18.35
N SER A 157 15.59 17.11 18.76
CA SER A 157 16.29 16.99 20.04
C SER A 157 17.57 17.83 20.09
N SER A 158 18.21 18.10 18.95
CA SER A 158 19.37 18.97 18.87
C SER A 158 19.02 20.48 18.98
N ARG A 159 17.74 20.82 18.92
CA ARG A 159 17.19 22.18 18.90
C ARG A 159 16.14 22.35 20.01
N PRO A 160 16.51 22.33 21.30
CA PRO A 160 15.59 22.36 22.43
C PRO A 160 14.78 23.65 22.54
N GLU A 161 15.19 24.71 21.84
CA GLU A 161 14.48 25.98 21.75
C GLU A 161 13.26 25.95 20.79
N LEU A 162 13.13 24.89 19.96
CA LEU A 162 12.01 24.76 19.03
C LEU A 162 10.74 24.28 19.74
N THR A 163 9.66 25.00 19.53
CA THR A 163 8.31 24.52 19.85
C THR A 163 7.78 23.74 18.65
N ILE A 164 7.55 22.44 18.83
CA ILE A 164 7.09 21.57 17.75
C ILE A 164 5.60 21.39 17.85
N ILE A 165 4.88 21.69 16.77
CA ILE A 165 3.41 21.65 16.71
C ILE A 165 2.99 20.67 15.63
N PRO A 166 2.31 19.55 15.98
CA PRO A 166 1.74 18.64 15.01
C PRO A 166 0.70 19.33 14.11
N TYR A 167 0.71 18.95 12.83
CA TYR A 167 -0.21 19.47 11.83
C TYR A 167 -0.85 18.33 11.03
N ALA A 168 -1.98 18.60 10.37
CA ALA A 168 -2.76 17.57 9.69
C ALA A 168 -1.97 16.81 8.60
N ASN A 169 -1.15 17.52 7.83
CA ASN A 169 -0.14 16.95 6.94
C ASN A 169 0.96 17.98 6.64
N ASN A 170 2.07 17.51 6.06
CA ASN A 170 3.24 18.34 5.80
C ASN A 170 2.99 19.43 4.74
N ALA A 171 2.17 19.15 3.72
CA ALA A 171 1.87 20.13 2.68
C ALA A 171 0.99 21.28 3.23
N MET A 172 0.01 20.96 4.08
CA MET A 172 -0.77 21.99 4.78
C MET A 172 0.09 22.81 5.76
N ALA A 173 1.08 22.20 6.41
CA ALA A 173 2.03 22.91 7.25
C ALA A 173 2.87 23.89 6.42
N ALA A 174 3.34 23.48 5.24
CA ALA A 174 4.10 24.32 4.32
C ALA A 174 3.24 25.49 3.79
N GLN A 175 2.02 25.23 3.38
CA GLN A 175 1.07 26.26 2.96
C GLN A 175 0.83 27.29 4.09
N MET A 176 0.57 26.80 5.30
CA MET A 176 0.33 27.67 6.46
C MET A 176 1.55 28.56 6.76
N VAL A 177 2.78 27.99 6.71
CA VAL A 177 4.01 28.79 6.90
C VAL A 177 4.18 29.81 5.79
N ALA A 178 3.89 29.47 4.53
CA ALA A 178 3.98 30.38 3.40
C ALA A 178 3.02 31.58 3.53
N GLU A 179 1.80 31.34 3.96
CA GLU A 179 0.74 32.37 4.09
C GLU A 179 0.87 33.21 5.38
N ASN A 180 1.54 32.70 6.42
CA ASN A 180 1.68 33.40 7.70
C ASN A 180 2.62 34.62 7.59
N ARG A 181 2.46 35.61 8.45
CA ARG A 181 3.31 36.81 8.45
C ARG A 181 4.60 36.67 9.27
N SER A 182 4.65 35.74 10.20
CA SER A 182 5.82 35.54 11.08
C SER A 182 7.00 34.99 10.33
N SER A 183 8.19 35.45 10.67
CA SER A 183 9.50 34.90 10.22
C SER A 183 10.11 33.87 11.17
N GLU A 184 9.38 33.50 12.25
CA GLU A 184 9.87 32.53 13.25
C GLU A 184 9.33 31.11 13.00
N LEU A 185 8.60 30.92 11.89
CA LEU A 185 7.94 29.66 11.57
C LEU A 185 8.74 28.85 10.56
N GLY A 186 8.84 27.55 10.81
CA GLY A 186 9.35 26.57 9.88
C GLY A 186 8.38 25.39 9.75
N CYS A 187 8.55 24.62 8.69
CA CYS A 187 7.81 23.36 8.49
C CYS A 187 8.72 22.23 8.03
N ILE A 188 8.29 21.02 8.36
CA ILE A 188 8.84 19.77 7.83
C ILE A 188 8.00 19.42 6.58
N CYS A 189 8.63 19.38 5.41
CA CYS A 189 7.95 18.99 4.17
C CYS A 189 8.93 18.33 3.18
N SER A 190 8.46 17.94 2.00
CA SER A 190 9.35 17.54 0.91
C SER A 190 9.97 18.78 0.23
N ARG A 191 11.05 18.57 -0.52
CA ARG A 191 11.69 19.62 -1.32
C ARG A 191 10.70 20.23 -2.32
N GLU A 192 10.00 19.37 -3.04
CA GLU A 192 9.03 19.77 -4.07
C GLU A 192 7.88 20.58 -3.45
N CYS A 193 7.43 20.18 -2.26
CA CYS A 193 6.40 20.92 -1.53
C CYS A 193 6.89 22.31 -1.10
N ALA A 194 8.13 22.43 -0.62
CA ALA A 194 8.72 23.73 -0.27
C ALA A 194 8.80 24.66 -1.48
N GLU A 195 9.30 24.15 -2.61
CA GLU A 195 9.42 24.88 -3.87
C GLU A 195 8.05 25.35 -4.39
N MET A 196 7.04 24.47 -4.34
CA MET A 196 5.67 24.76 -4.77
C MET A 196 5.04 25.92 -3.97
N HIS A 197 5.32 25.99 -2.66
CA HIS A 197 4.82 27.04 -1.79
C HIS A 197 5.75 28.27 -1.70
N GLY A 198 6.83 28.32 -2.49
CA GLY A 198 7.80 29.43 -2.50
C GLY A 198 8.57 29.59 -1.19
N LEU A 199 8.80 28.48 -0.49
CA LEU A 199 9.60 28.44 0.73
C LEU A 199 11.07 28.14 0.40
N ASP A 200 11.99 28.73 1.16
CA ASP A 200 13.40 28.38 1.12
C ASP A 200 13.66 27.08 1.90
N ILE A 201 14.49 26.22 1.36
CA ILE A 201 15.01 25.05 2.07
C ILE A 201 16.14 25.55 2.98
N VAL A 202 15.86 25.60 4.26
CA VAL A 202 16.80 26.13 5.29
C VAL A 202 17.76 25.04 5.73
N ASN A 203 17.28 23.80 5.84
CA ASN A 203 18.11 22.63 6.11
C ASN A 203 17.62 21.43 5.27
N PRO A 204 18.45 20.90 4.36
CA PRO A 204 18.03 19.84 3.44
C PRO A 204 18.08 18.43 4.06
N ALA A 205 18.61 18.26 5.28
CA ALA A 205 18.90 16.97 5.88
C ALA A 205 18.48 16.93 7.36
N ILE A 206 17.18 16.90 7.63
CA ILE A 206 16.66 16.84 9.00
C ILE A 206 16.06 15.47 9.37
N ALA A 207 15.87 14.58 8.38
CA ALA A 207 15.37 13.22 8.61
C ALA A 207 16.51 12.29 9.07
N ALA A 208 16.22 11.40 10.03
CA ALA A 208 17.17 10.42 10.55
C ALA A 208 17.49 9.32 9.52
N ASP A 209 16.51 8.93 8.69
CA ASP A 209 16.70 7.93 7.63
C ASP A 209 16.55 8.57 6.24
N PRO A 210 17.63 8.70 5.48
CA PRO A 210 17.60 9.26 4.12
C PRO A 210 16.94 8.32 3.10
N ASN A 211 16.77 7.03 3.43
CA ASN A 211 16.17 6.02 2.54
C ASN A 211 14.67 5.82 2.82
N ASN A 212 14.08 6.66 3.66
CA ASN A 212 12.64 6.57 3.92
C ASN A 212 11.84 6.76 2.64
N ALA A 213 10.94 5.81 2.36
CA ALA A 213 10.09 5.82 1.19
C ALA A 213 8.70 5.28 1.51
N THR A 214 7.70 5.73 0.76
CA THR A 214 6.32 5.24 0.86
C THR A 214 5.91 4.58 -0.44
N ARG A 215 5.38 3.37 -0.34
CA ARG A 215 4.75 2.65 -1.44
C ARG A 215 3.29 3.04 -1.52
N PHE A 216 2.86 3.38 -2.73
CA PHE A 216 1.48 3.73 -3.05
C PHE A 216 0.89 2.70 -4.00
N PHE A 217 -0.39 2.39 -3.82
CA PHE A 217 -1.21 1.66 -4.78
C PHE A 217 -1.99 2.64 -5.66
N CYS A 218 -2.10 2.30 -6.93
CA CYS A 218 -3.07 2.83 -7.85
C CYS A 218 -4.26 1.88 -7.90
N ILE A 219 -5.44 2.35 -7.53
CA ILE A 219 -6.68 1.58 -7.53
C ILE A 219 -7.62 2.04 -8.62
N SER A 220 -8.37 1.10 -9.20
CA SER A 220 -9.41 1.30 -10.20
C SER A 220 -10.67 0.52 -9.85
N LYS A 221 -11.82 0.91 -10.42
CA LYS A 221 -13.09 0.24 -10.22
C LYS A 221 -13.13 -1.15 -10.86
N GLU A 222 -12.56 -1.27 -12.03
CA GLU A 222 -12.49 -2.53 -12.78
C GLU A 222 -11.07 -3.10 -12.70
N THR A 223 -10.97 -4.41 -12.90
CA THR A 223 -9.66 -5.07 -13.00
C THR A 223 -8.94 -4.61 -14.26
N GLU A 224 -7.77 -4.01 -14.07
CA GLU A 224 -6.87 -3.59 -15.15
C GLU A 224 -5.53 -4.27 -14.97
N VAL A 225 -5.08 -5.02 -15.99
CA VAL A 225 -3.79 -5.70 -15.98
C VAL A 225 -2.96 -5.19 -17.14
N TYR A 226 -1.92 -4.45 -16.83
CA TYR A 226 -1.02 -3.86 -17.81
C TYR A 226 0.07 -4.84 -18.25
N ASP A 227 0.63 -4.61 -19.44
CA ASP A 227 1.79 -5.37 -19.89
C ASP A 227 2.96 -5.19 -18.93
N GLY A 228 3.58 -6.30 -18.55
CA GLY A 228 4.65 -6.31 -17.58
C GLY A 228 4.18 -6.41 -16.11
N ALA A 229 2.87 -6.49 -15.84
CA ALA A 229 2.38 -6.78 -14.49
C ALA A 229 2.93 -8.15 -14.02
N ASP A 230 3.59 -8.14 -12.88
CA ASP A 230 4.37 -9.25 -12.34
C ASP A 230 4.04 -9.62 -10.89
N THR A 231 3.20 -8.83 -10.24
CA THR A 231 2.84 -9.02 -8.84
C THR A 231 1.33 -9.17 -8.69
N ILE A 232 0.91 -10.19 -7.94
CA ILE A 232 -0.49 -10.48 -7.65
C ILE A 232 -0.73 -10.30 -6.15
N ALA A 233 -1.83 -9.63 -5.80
CA ALA A 233 -2.27 -9.52 -4.43
C ALA A 233 -3.62 -10.21 -4.23
N VAL A 234 -3.70 -10.98 -3.13
CA VAL A 234 -4.92 -11.68 -2.71
C VAL A 234 -5.08 -11.64 -1.20
N SER A 235 -6.31 -11.78 -0.72
CA SER A 235 -6.61 -12.09 0.68
C SER A 235 -7.36 -13.42 0.77
N VAL A 236 -6.99 -14.24 1.74
CA VAL A 236 -7.63 -15.53 2.01
C VAL A 236 -7.83 -15.72 3.52
N SER A 237 -8.96 -16.30 3.94
CA SER A 237 -9.11 -16.83 5.30
C SER A 237 -8.53 -18.23 5.38
N LEU A 238 -8.02 -18.57 6.56
CA LEU A 238 -7.55 -19.95 6.84
C LEU A 238 -8.22 -20.45 8.11
N PRO A 239 -8.66 -21.71 8.14
CA PRO A 239 -9.18 -22.34 9.36
C PRO A 239 -8.15 -22.25 10.49
N HIS A 240 -8.60 -21.90 11.70
CA HIS A 240 -7.75 -21.77 12.88
C HIS A 240 -7.35 -23.13 13.46
N ILE A 241 -6.72 -23.96 12.63
CA ILE A 241 -6.21 -25.28 13.00
C ILE A 241 -4.72 -25.42 12.65
N SER A 242 -4.03 -26.28 13.41
CA SER A 242 -2.60 -26.52 13.21
C SER A 242 -2.29 -26.96 11.78
N GLY A 243 -1.33 -26.28 11.14
CA GLY A 243 -0.86 -26.59 9.79
C GLY A 243 -1.63 -25.92 8.66
N SER A 244 -2.67 -25.10 8.89
CA SER A 244 -3.41 -24.40 7.83
C SER A 244 -2.53 -23.50 7.00
N LEU A 245 -1.73 -22.66 7.63
CA LEU A 245 -0.78 -21.78 6.94
C LEU A 245 0.26 -22.58 6.17
N TYR A 246 0.79 -23.67 6.74
CA TYR A 246 1.74 -24.53 6.05
C TYR A 246 1.14 -25.13 4.76
N ARG A 247 -0.09 -25.63 4.81
CA ARG A 247 -0.78 -26.18 3.62
C ARG A 247 -0.98 -25.11 2.54
N MET A 248 -1.34 -23.90 2.92
CA MET A 248 -1.47 -22.79 1.99
C MET A 248 -0.12 -22.45 1.35
N LEU A 249 0.96 -22.31 2.15
CA LEU A 249 2.31 -22.01 1.65
C LEU A 249 2.85 -23.13 0.74
N THR A 250 2.51 -24.40 0.99
CA THR A 250 2.89 -25.51 0.12
C THR A 250 2.37 -25.34 -1.30
N LYS A 251 1.20 -24.70 -1.49
CA LYS A 251 0.65 -24.44 -2.84
C LYS A 251 1.51 -23.49 -3.65
N PHE A 252 2.11 -22.49 -3.02
CA PHE A 252 3.07 -21.61 -3.68
C PHE A 252 4.36 -22.36 -4.06
N ALA A 253 4.91 -23.11 -3.12
CA ALA A 253 6.15 -23.87 -3.33
C ALA A 253 6.03 -24.91 -4.47
N VAL A 254 4.92 -25.66 -4.52
CA VAL A 254 4.69 -26.69 -5.55
C VAL A 254 4.46 -26.08 -6.94
N ASN A 255 3.92 -24.88 -7.00
CA ASN A 255 3.69 -24.15 -8.25
C ASN A 255 4.87 -23.24 -8.64
N GLU A 256 5.97 -23.26 -7.89
CA GLU A 256 7.17 -22.44 -8.11
C GLU A 256 6.86 -20.93 -8.17
N LEU A 257 5.89 -20.50 -7.34
CA LEU A 257 5.50 -19.10 -7.22
C LEU A 257 6.16 -18.48 -5.98
N ASP A 258 6.85 -17.37 -6.16
CA ASP A 258 7.56 -16.68 -5.10
C ASP A 258 6.62 -15.76 -4.32
N LEU A 259 6.45 -16.04 -3.02
CA LEU A 259 5.65 -15.23 -2.11
C LEU A 259 6.50 -14.06 -1.59
N THR A 260 6.15 -12.84 -2.00
CA THR A 260 6.92 -11.63 -1.70
C THR A 260 6.42 -10.91 -0.45
N LYS A 261 5.15 -11.09 -0.07
CA LYS A 261 4.57 -10.52 1.16
C LYS A 261 3.54 -11.45 1.76
N ILE A 262 3.56 -11.57 3.07
CA ILE A 262 2.52 -12.25 3.86
C ILE A 262 2.22 -11.44 5.11
N GLN A 263 0.95 -11.20 5.36
CA GLN A 263 0.49 -10.46 6.52
C GLN A 263 -0.82 -11.03 7.04
N SER A 264 -0.85 -11.37 8.33
CA SER A 264 -2.08 -11.81 9.00
C SER A 264 -2.87 -10.61 9.51
N LYS A 265 -4.19 -10.65 9.33
CA LYS A 265 -5.12 -9.63 9.82
C LYS A 265 -6.36 -10.31 10.42
N PRO A 266 -7.05 -9.65 11.37
CA PRO A 266 -8.38 -10.10 11.75
C PRO A 266 -9.30 -10.09 10.52
N LEU A 267 -10.06 -11.15 10.34
CA LEU A 267 -11.09 -11.18 9.30
C LEU A 267 -12.19 -10.15 9.65
N PRO A 268 -12.71 -9.36 8.70
CA PRO A 268 -13.82 -8.46 8.95
C PRO A 268 -15.00 -9.20 9.59
N LEU A 269 -15.69 -8.57 10.55
CA LEU A 269 -16.71 -9.23 11.36
C LEU A 269 -17.82 -9.90 10.55
N GLU A 270 -18.16 -9.33 9.40
CA GLU A 270 -19.18 -9.83 8.47
C GLU A 270 -18.81 -11.15 7.78
N PHE A 271 -17.50 -11.48 7.72
CA PHE A 271 -16.99 -12.69 7.10
C PHE A 271 -16.47 -13.71 8.12
N ARG A 272 -16.50 -13.40 9.43
CA ARG A 272 -16.05 -14.33 10.47
C ARG A 272 -16.99 -15.52 10.60
N THR A 273 -16.38 -16.67 10.73
CA THR A 273 -17.06 -17.92 11.08
C THR A 273 -16.51 -18.46 12.41
N GLU A 274 -17.08 -19.55 12.94
CA GLU A 274 -16.52 -20.22 14.12
C GLU A 274 -15.13 -20.80 13.88
N GLU A 275 -14.77 -21.06 12.61
CA GLU A 275 -13.50 -21.66 12.22
C GLU A 275 -12.47 -20.64 11.72
N ASP A 276 -12.93 -19.50 11.17
CA ASP A 276 -12.10 -18.49 10.51
C ASP A 276 -12.16 -17.16 11.25
N GLU A 277 -11.09 -16.84 11.97
CA GLU A 277 -10.94 -15.55 12.69
C GLU A 277 -9.96 -14.59 12.01
N PHE A 278 -9.04 -15.15 11.21
CA PHE A 278 -7.94 -14.42 10.57
C PHE A 278 -7.95 -14.61 9.07
N MET A 279 -7.57 -13.53 8.38
CA MET A 279 -7.23 -13.57 6.97
C MET A 279 -5.74 -13.29 6.77
N PHE A 280 -5.22 -13.71 5.62
CA PHE A 280 -3.85 -13.45 5.19
C PHE A 280 -3.89 -12.66 3.90
N TYR A 281 -3.35 -11.45 3.95
CA TYR A 281 -3.01 -10.69 2.76
C TYR A 281 -1.68 -11.19 2.22
N LEU A 282 -1.63 -11.50 0.94
CA LEU A 282 -0.50 -12.11 0.26
C LEU A 282 -0.15 -11.32 -1.00
N GLU A 283 1.14 -11.09 -1.24
CA GLU A 283 1.62 -10.68 -2.55
C GLU A 283 2.60 -11.74 -3.05
N PHE A 284 2.51 -12.10 -4.32
CA PHE A 284 3.40 -13.08 -4.95
C PHE A 284 3.71 -12.72 -6.39
N SER A 285 4.87 -13.19 -6.86
CA SER A 285 5.31 -13.00 -8.23
C SER A 285 4.49 -13.84 -9.19
N GLY A 286 3.92 -13.22 -10.21
CA GLY A 286 3.13 -13.91 -11.22
C GLY A 286 2.28 -12.97 -12.07
N ASN A 287 1.71 -13.54 -13.13
CA ASN A 287 0.80 -12.84 -14.02
C ASN A 287 -0.43 -13.71 -14.28
N VAL A 288 -1.61 -13.10 -14.29
CA VAL A 288 -2.88 -13.81 -14.56
C VAL A 288 -2.97 -14.44 -15.95
N GLY A 289 -2.09 -14.06 -16.89
CA GLY A 289 -1.91 -14.77 -18.16
C GLY A 289 -1.25 -16.15 -18.02
N GLN A 290 -0.66 -16.47 -16.88
CA GLN A 290 -0.01 -17.77 -16.63
C GLN A 290 -1.03 -18.80 -16.13
N PRO A 291 -1.16 -19.98 -16.79
CA PRO A 291 -2.12 -21.00 -16.37
C PRO A 291 -1.93 -21.48 -14.91
N VAL A 292 -0.69 -21.51 -14.41
CA VAL A 292 -0.39 -21.90 -13.04
C VAL A 292 -0.98 -20.93 -12.03
N VAL A 293 -0.93 -19.64 -12.31
CA VAL A 293 -1.50 -18.57 -11.48
C VAL A 293 -3.01 -18.67 -11.45
N LEU A 294 -3.66 -18.78 -12.62
CA LEU A 294 -5.12 -18.91 -12.68
C LEU A 294 -5.61 -20.15 -11.92
N ARG A 295 -4.91 -21.27 -12.01
CA ARG A 295 -5.25 -22.48 -11.23
C ARG A 295 -5.15 -22.21 -9.72
N LEU A 296 -4.08 -21.55 -9.26
CA LEU A 296 -3.92 -21.22 -7.85
C LEU A 296 -5.05 -20.33 -7.35
N LEU A 297 -5.41 -19.28 -8.11
CA LEU A 297 -6.50 -18.36 -7.76
C LEU A 297 -7.85 -19.08 -7.67
N ASN A 298 -8.15 -19.97 -8.62
CA ASN A 298 -9.37 -20.79 -8.58
C ASN A 298 -9.38 -21.77 -7.40
N ASN A 299 -8.24 -22.40 -7.09
CA ASN A 299 -8.15 -23.25 -5.92
C ASN A 299 -8.42 -22.47 -4.64
N PHE A 300 -7.90 -21.25 -4.52
CA PHE A 300 -8.18 -20.38 -3.37
C PHE A 300 -9.67 -20.03 -3.29
N GLN A 301 -10.28 -19.65 -4.39
CA GLN A 301 -11.70 -19.30 -4.44
C GLN A 301 -12.62 -20.48 -4.07
N THR A 302 -12.22 -21.71 -4.37
CA THR A 302 -13.04 -22.91 -4.10
C THR A 302 -12.79 -23.53 -2.72
N GLU A 303 -11.59 -23.37 -2.16
CA GLU A 303 -11.19 -24.04 -0.93
C GLU A 303 -11.36 -23.18 0.34
N TYR A 304 -11.27 -21.85 0.21
CA TYR A 304 -11.32 -20.94 1.35
C TYR A 304 -12.67 -20.25 1.44
N SER A 305 -13.17 -20.10 2.66
CA SER A 305 -14.46 -19.46 2.95
C SER A 305 -14.46 -17.96 2.60
N TYR A 306 -13.30 -17.32 2.69
CA TYR A 306 -13.07 -15.97 2.21
C TYR A 306 -11.88 -15.96 1.25
N PHE A 307 -12.12 -15.44 0.06
CA PHE A 307 -11.11 -15.18 -0.96
C PHE A 307 -11.40 -13.86 -1.63
N ARG A 308 -10.37 -13.03 -1.77
CA ARG A 308 -10.45 -11.79 -2.51
C ARG A 308 -9.20 -11.61 -3.40
N PHE A 309 -9.43 -11.36 -4.66
CA PHE A 309 -8.42 -10.93 -5.61
C PHE A 309 -8.34 -9.41 -5.60
N HIS A 310 -7.19 -8.85 -5.21
CA HIS A 310 -6.98 -7.41 -5.17
C HIS A 310 -6.44 -6.84 -6.47
N GLY A 311 -5.75 -7.65 -7.28
CA GLY A 311 -5.24 -7.23 -8.57
C GLY A 311 -3.97 -7.95 -9.00
N ASN A 312 -3.60 -7.71 -10.26
CA ASN A 312 -2.31 -8.07 -10.82
C ASN A 312 -1.67 -6.77 -11.34
N PHE A 313 -0.62 -6.32 -10.70
CA PHE A 313 -0.11 -4.97 -10.86
C PHE A 313 1.36 -4.90 -11.24
N LEU A 314 1.72 -3.76 -11.81
CA LEU A 314 3.05 -3.39 -12.25
C LEU A 314 3.66 -2.39 -11.27
N ALA A 315 4.94 -2.56 -10.91
CA ALA A 315 5.70 -1.53 -10.23
C ALA A 315 6.20 -0.47 -11.24
N VAL A 316 5.80 0.78 -11.02
CA VAL A 316 6.27 1.95 -11.79
C VAL A 316 7.44 2.57 -11.04
N ASN A 317 8.60 2.64 -11.70
CA ASN A 317 9.86 3.18 -11.14
C ASN A 317 9.98 4.69 -11.32
#